data_1ff5035c371791fd5ca9d22dd9f64739
#
_entry.id   1ff5035c371791fd5ca9d22dd9f64739
#
_cell.length_a   1.000
_cell.length_b   1.000
_cell.length_c   1.000
_cell.angle_alpha   90.00
_cell.angle_beta   90.00
_cell.angle_gamma   90.00
#
_symmetry.space_group_name_H-M   'P 1'
#
loop_
_entity.id
_entity.type
_entity.pdbx_description
1 polymer ?
#
loop_
_entity_poly.entity_id
_entity_poly.type
_entity_poly.pdbx_seq_one_letter_code
_entity_poly.pdbx_strand_id
1 'polypeptide(L)'
;MIVGSRHTRLLPLLLVCLGLCLSSPLAPLASATKTKPAVELANAIPNTPAGAQLSWALDQVNGGGATLTSDDIVGRFTDGFRAALSPADLIAVFTGYLAPNGPMTVARFEGAVTSTRANALLTTASGHPWHVRLGVESEPPYRINDLFFEPAPLPASLPRPPQSWNAFDRQLKKVAPKVAFIAAEVTDGTCQPLRTVNAEEELPVGSTFKLYILGELARQIEAGKASWDEPLPLRADRKSLPSGNMLYEPNGSVFPLVTYAEQMISESDNTATDHLIDRLGRRNVERMMATMGHVDPSLNTPLLMTREWFAIKLRLTKDQIADYLNADDATQRRILRDEVGPQADTLWDGEEWVKPYLIDSIEWFASASDLCRAMASLHELTAHQGLAPIQDCLSLKPGIPFDAATWSYVGYKGGYETGVKSDVWLLQRTDGRWFVLAAIINDPKKEIDGHTLNKLMVPAAALLAKTP
;
A
#
# COMPACT_ATOMS: atom_id res chain seq x y z
N MET A 1 -52.46 -10.49 13.32
CA MET A 1 -52.28 -9.14 12.77
C MET A 1 -50.87 -9.04 12.36
N ILE A 2 -50.65 -8.96 11.06
CA ILE A 2 -49.37 -9.12 10.34
C ILE A 2 -48.59 -7.82 10.44
N VAL A 3 -47.31 -7.89 10.83
CA VAL A 3 -46.35 -6.80 10.53
C VAL A 3 -45.11 -7.45 9.92
N GLY A 4 -44.93 -7.17 8.64
CA GLY A 4 -43.82 -7.66 7.86
C GLY A 4 -42.51 -6.87 8.13
N SER A 5 -41.42 -7.58 8.32
CA SER A 5 -40.09 -7.03 8.36
C SER A 5 -39.60 -6.79 6.93
N ARG A 6 -39.31 -5.54 6.60
CA ARG A 6 -38.60 -5.16 5.37
C ARG A 6 -37.09 -5.37 5.59
N HIS A 7 -36.55 -6.37 4.91
CA HIS A 7 -35.09 -6.48 4.75
C HIS A 7 -34.61 -5.39 3.78
N THR A 8 -33.99 -4.36 4.32
CA THR A 8 -33.21 -3.39 3.54
C THR A 8 -31.86 -4.04 3.23
N ARG A 9 -31.66 -4.42 1.97
CA ARG A 9 -30.34 -4.82 1.47
C ARG A 9 -29.49 -3.56 1.42
N LEU A 10 -28.48 -3.48 2.27
CA LEU A 10 -27.40 -2.50 2.17
C LEU A 10 -26.51 -2.92 1.00
N LEU A 11 -26.52 -2.17 -0.09
CA LEU A 11 -25.49 -2.18 -1.11
C LEU A 11 -24.17 -1.70 -0.47
N PRO A 12 -23.03 -2.31 -0.81
CA PRO A 12 -21.76 -1.72 -0.45
C PRO A 12 -21.62 -0.40 -1.24
N LEU A 13 -21.50 0.69 -0.50
CA LEU A 13 -21.25 2.02 -1.06
C LEU A 13 -19.84 2.02 -1.65
N LEU A 14 -19.76 1.97 -2.99
CA LEU A 14 -18.57 2.43 -3.72
C LEU A 14 -18.47 3.93 -3.44
N LEU A 15 -17.47 4.36 -2.69
CA LEU A 15 -17.20 5.79 -2.48
C LEU A 15 -16.72 6.41 -3.79
N VAL A 16 -17.68 6.87 -4.62
CA VAL A 16 -17.41 7.74 -5.76
C VAL A 16 -17.41 9.16 -5.21
N CYS A 17 -16.23 9.71 -4.94
CA CYS A 17 -16.08 11.13 -4.69
C CYS A 17 -16.38 11.90 -5.99
N LEU A 18 -17.61 12.38 -6.15
CA LEU A 18 -17.97 13.35 -7.19
C LEU A 18 -17.36 14.72 -6.81
N GLY A 19 -16.18 15.01 -7.31
CA GLY A 19 -15.65 16.37 -7.37
C GLY A 19 -16.18 17.09 -8.60
N LEU A 20 -17.18 17.94 -8.44
CA LEU A 20 -17.62 18.90 -9.49
C LEU A 20 -16.54 19.97 -9.66
N CYS A 21 -15.68 19.82 -10.66
CA CYS A 21 -14.83 20.90 -11.16
C CYS A 21 -15.49 21.57 -12.38
N LEU A 22 -15.92 22.81 -12.18
CA LEU A 22 -16.32 23.73 -13.26
C LEU A 22 -15.10 24.05 -14.13
N SER A 23 -15.15 23.64 -15.40
CA SER A 23 -14.11 23.88 -16.39
C SER A 23 -14.33 25.24 -17.08
N SER A 24 -13.32 26.13 -17.00
CA SER A 24 -13.15 27.24 -17.94
C SER A 24 -12.16 26.86 -19.03
N PRO A 25 -12.39 27.23 -20.29
CA PRO A 25 -11.52 26.83 -21.40
C PRO A 25 -10.26 27.70 -21.48
N LEU A 26 -9.09 27.06 -21.54
CA LEU A 26 -7.82 27.70 -21.90
C LEU A 26 -7.52 27.44 -23.40
N ALA A 27 -7.10 28.51 -24.09
CA ALA A 27 -6.76 28.53 -25.49
C ALA A 27 -5.47 27.76 -25.83
N PRO A 28 -5.28 27.25 -27.07
CA PRO A 28 -4.15 26.41 -27.42
C PRO A 28 -2.87 27.21 -27.67
N LEU A 29 -1.76 26.79 -27.08
CA LEU A 29 -0.41 27.21 -27.43
C LEU A 29 0.20 26.27 -28.46
N ALA A 30 0.77 26.86 -29.49
CA ALA A 30 1.28 26.21 -30.68
C ALA A 30 2.49 25.29 -30.41
N SER A 31 2.48 24.17 -31.15
CA SER A 31 3.45 23.09 -31.14
C SER A 31 4.76 23.47 -31.84
N ALA A 32 5.88 23.18 -31.19
CA ALA A 32 7.18 23.02 -31.84
C ALA A 32 7.60 21.55 -31.78
N THR A 33 7.57 20.90 -32.95
CA THR A 33 8.01 19.53 -33.16
C THR A 33 9.52 19.41 -32.97
N LYS A 34 9.94 18.63 -31.95
CA LYS A 34 11.30 18.04 -31.90
C LYS A 34 11.16 16.51 -31.78
N THR A 35 11.69 15.84 -32.78
CA THR A 35 11.85 14.40 -32.90
C THR A 35 12.55 13.81 -31.69
N LYS A 36 11.95 12.81 -31.06
CA LYS A 36 12.43 12.09 -29.88
C LYS A 36 12.93 10.70 -30.31
N PRO A 37 14.14 10.28 -30.02
CA PRO A 37 14.57 8.90 -30.23
C PRO A 37 14.25 8.01 -29.04
N ALA A 38 13.82 6.79 -29.33
CA ALA A 38 13.93 5.56 -28.54
C ALA A 38 13.43 5.58 -27.06
N VAL A 39 12.09 5.69 -26.86
CA VAL A 39 11.43 5.31 -25.59
C VAL A 39 10.33 4.26 -25.83
N GLU A 40 10.20 3.73 -27.02
CA GLU A 40 9.09 2.91 -27.48
C GLU A 40 9.10 1.46 -26.95
N LEU A 41 10.16 0.99 -26.32
CA LEU A 41 10.28 -0.41 -25.82
C LEU A 41 9.94 -0.61 -24.33
N ALA A 42 9.89 0.43 -23.54
CA ALA A 42 9.65 0.32 -22.09
C ALA A 42 8.17 0.17 -21.70
N ASN A 43 7.24 0.45 -22.62
CA ASN A 43 5.79 0.53 -22.34
C ASN A 43 4.97 -0.53 -23.09
N ALA A 44 5.62 -1.45 -23.81
CA ALA A 44 4.91 -2.54 -24.49
C ALA A 44 4.37 -3.52 -23.45
N ILE A 45 3.09 -3.85 -23.53
CA ILE A 45 2.46 -4.83 -22.64
C ILE A 45 3.10 -6.20 -22.89
N PRO A 46 3.71 -6.84 -21.87
CA PRO A 46 4.34 -8.15 -22.03
C PRO A 46 3.35 -9.22 -22.44
N ASN A 47 3.80 -10.16 -23.24
CA ASN A 47 3.00 -11.31 -23.69
C ASN A 47 2.91 -12.38 -22.59
N THR A 48 2.18 -12.06 -21.51
CA THR A 48 1.84 -12.95 -20.42
C THR A 48 0.32 -13.07 -20.33
N PRO A 49 -0.26 -14.07 -19.63
CA PRO A 49 -1.71 -14.15 -19.45
C PRO A 49 -2.30 -12.88 -18.85
N ALA A 50 -1.70 -12.32 -17.80
CA ALA A 50 -2.13 -11.06 -17.20
C ALA A 50 -1.96 -9.87 -18.18
N GLY A 51 -0.85 -9.82 -18.92
CA GLY A 51 -0.64 -8.80 -19.95
C GLY A 51 -1.68 -8.85 -21.06
N ALA A 52 -2.06 -10.05 -21.51
CA ALA A 52 -3.11 -10.23 -22.52
C ALA A 52 -4.48 -9.73 -22.04
N GLN A 53 -4.84 -9.99 -20.77
CA GLN A 53 -6.08 -9.47 -20.19
C GLN A 53 -6.04 -7.96 -19.96
N LEU A 54 -4.86 -7.39 -19.60
CA LEU A 54 -4.68 -5.94 -19.51
C LEU A 54 -4.85 -5.27 -20.87
N SER A 55 -4.24 -5.84 -21.92
CA SER A 55 -4.42 -5.34 -23.31
C SER A 55 -5.89 -5.33 -23.68
N TRP A 56 -6.58 -6.45 -23.47
CA TRP A 56 -8.01 -6.53 -23.73
C TRP A 56 -8.82 -5.48 -22.96
N ALA A 57 -8.55 -5.29 -21.66
CA ALA A 57 -9.28 -4.31 -20.86
C ALA A 57 -9.06 -2.88 -21.37
N LEU A 58 -7.83 -2.53 -21.74
CA LEU A 58 -7.52 -1.22 -22.33
C LEU A 58 -8.16 -1.04 -23.69
N ASP A 59 -8.22 -2.09 -24.52
CA ASP A 59 -8.91 -2.05 -25.82
C ASP A 59 -10.41 -1.77 -25.64
N GLN A 60 -11.07 -2.36 -24.62
CA GLN A 60 -12.47 -2.06 -24.32
C GLN A 60 -12.66 -0.60 -23.88
N VAL A 61 -11.80 -0.09 -23.00
CA VAL A 61 -11.84 1.33 -22.57
C VAL A 61 -11.65 2.26 -23.77
N ASN A 62 -10.64 1.99 -24.59
CA ASN A 62 -10.25 2.82 -25.73
C ASN A 62 -11.24 2.74 -26.90
N GLY A 63 -11.91 1.60 -27.04
CA GLY A 63 -13.00 1.38 -27.99
C GLY A 63 -14.38 1.88 -27.54
N GLY A 64 -14.44 2.53 -26.37
CA GLY A 64 -15.70 3.03 -25.81
C GLY A 64 -16.62 1.94 -25.24
N GLY A 65 -16.15 0.69 -25.13
CA GLY A 65 -16.95 -0.46 -24.70
C GLY A 65 -18.11 -0.82 -25.65
N ALA A 66 -18.12 -0.27 -26.84
CA ALA A 66 -19.28 -0.36 -27.77
C ALA A 66 -19.58 -1.80 -28.23
N THR A 67 -18.62 -2.69 -28.18
CA THR A 67 -18.77 -4.11 -28.59
C THR A 67 -18.78 -5.05 -27.39
N LEU A 68 -18.68 -4.56 -26.17
CA LEU A 68 -18.60 -5.37 -24.97
C LEU A 68 -19.96 -6.03 -24.67
N THR A 69 -19.98 -7.35 -24.58
CA THR A 69 -21.18 -8.16 -24.32
C THR A 69 -21.12 -8.84 -22.95
N SER A 70 -22.28 -9.30 -22.48
CA SER A 70 -22.33 -10.13 -21.25
C SER A 70 -21.55 -11.44 -21.40
N ASP A 71 -21.50 -12.01 -22.60
CA ASP A 71 -20.75 -13.24 -22.86
C ASP A 71 -19.23 -12.99 -22.77
N ASP A 72 -18.74 -11.83 -23.21
CA ASP A 72 -17.34 -11.43 -23.01
C ASP A 72 -16.98 -11.36 -21.53
N ILE A 73 -17.85 -10.76 -20.73
CA ILE A 73 -17.67 -10.68 -19.27
C ILE A 73 -17.67 -12.09 -18.64
N VAL A 74 -18.65 -12.92 -19.03
CA VAL A 74 -18.74 -14.29 -18.48
C VAL A 74 -17.52 -15.12 -18.85
N GLY A 75 -17.00 -14.98 -20.06
CA GLY A 75 -15.82 -15.72 -20.52
C GLY A 75 -14.51 -15.26 -19.89
N ARG A 76 -14.41 -13.98 -19.49
CA ARG A 76 -13.15 -13.37 -19.03
C ARG A 76 -13.02 -13.13 -17.55
N PHE A 77 -14.12 -13.08 -16.80
CA PHE A 77 -14.10 -12.84 -15.35
C PHE A 77 -14.49 -14.07 -14.57
N THR A 78 -13.87 -14.27 -13.41
CA THR A 78 -14.20 -15.39 -12.51
C THR A 78 -15.62 -15.27 -11.96
N ASP A 79 -16.19 -16.39 -11.52
CA ASP A 79 -17.51 -16.42 -10.88
C ASP A 79 -17.55 -15.56 -9.62
N GLY A 80 -16.48 -15.58 -8.81
CA GLY A 80 -16.35 -14.75 -7.62
C GLY A 80 -16.38 -13.25 -7.94
N PHE A 81 -15.66 -12.81 -8.99
CA PHE A 81 -15.69 -11.43 -9.42
C PHE A 81 -17.09 -10.99 -9.90
N ARG A 82 -17.75 -11.84 -10.69
CA ARG A 82 -19.11 -11.58 -11.21
C ARG A 82 -20.21 -11.66 -10.15
N ALA A 83 -19.96 -12.37 -9.06
CA ALA A 83 -20.86 -12.36 -7.91
C ALA A 83 -20.82 -11.02 -7.14
N ALA A 84 -19.66 -10.36 -7.14
CA ALA A 84 -19.50 -9.03 -6.53
C ALA A 84 -19.99 -7.91 -7.46
N LEU A 85 -19.80 -8.03 -8.78
CA LEU A 85 -20.20 -7.03 -9.78
C LEU A 85 -20.77 -7.74 -11.01
N SER A 86 -22.08 -7.55 -11.25
CA SER A 86 -22.78 -8.26 -12.34
C SER A 86 -22.23 -7.91 -13.73
N PRO A 87 -22.41 -8.77 -14.75
CA PRO A 87 -22.01 -8.45 -16.12
C PRO A 87 -22.57 -7.11 -16.63
N ALA A 88 -23.81 -6.78 -16.29
CA ALA A 88 -24.42 -5.51 -16.69
C ALA A 88 -23.72 -4.30 -16.01
N ASP A 89 -23.39 -4.42 -14.71
CA ASP A 89 -22.69 -3.37 -13.99
C ASP A 89 -21.25 -3.21 -14.51
N LEU A 90 -20.57 -4.31 -14.82
CA LEU A 90 -19.22 -4.25 -15.44
C LEU A 90 -19.25 -3.54 -16.79
N ILE A 91 -20.21 -3.86 -17.67
CA ILE A 91 -20.38 -3.16 -18.94
C ILE A 91 -20.63 -1.67 -18.67
N ALA A 92 -21.48 -1.33 -17.70
CA ALA A 92 -21.74 0.07 -17.35
C ALA A 92 -20.50 0.79 -16.82
N VAL A 93 -19.61 0.11 -16.07
CA VAL A 93 -18.32 0.65 -15.63
C VAL A 93 -17.42 0.93 -16.84
N PHE A 94 -17.28 -0.01 -17.77
CA PHE A 94 -16.45 0.19 -18.96
C PHE A 94 -16.98 1.31 -19.84
N THR A 95 -18.28 1.35 -20.11
CA THR A 95 -18.90 2.31 -21.05
C THR A 95 -19.17 3.66 -20.42
N GLY A 96 -19.66 3.69 -19.18
CA GLY A 96 -20.12 4.92 -18.52
C GLY A 96 -19.07 5.60 -17.65
N TYR A 97 -18.07 4.87 -17.17
CA TYR A 97 -17.05 5.44 -16.28
C TYR A 97 -15.64 5.46 -16.88
N LEU A 98 -15.17 4.33 -17.44
CA LEU A 98 -13.80 4.24 -17.94
C LEU A 98 -13.65 4.87 -19.32
N ALA A 99 -14.52 4.56 -20.27
CA ALA A 99 -14.43 5.05 -21.65
C ALA A 99 -14.44 6.59 -21.77
N PRO A 100 -15.25 7.33 -21.01
CA PRO A 100 -15.19 8.81 -21.03
C PRO A 100 -13.85 9.40 -20.58
N ASN A 101 -13.03 8.62 -19.85
CA ASN A 101 -11.68 9.01 -19.40
C ASN A 101 -10.58 8.50 -20.35
N GLY A 102 -10.92 7.71 -21.37
CA GLY A 102 -10.01 7.23 -22.41
C GLY A 102 -9.69 8.27 -23.49
N PRO A 103 -8.83 7.94 -24.45
CA PRO A 103 -8.04 6.72 -24.46
C PRO A 103 -6.97 6.67 -23.36
N MET A 104 -6.72 5.44 -22.87
CA MET A 104 -5.72 5.15 -21.84
C MET A 104 -4.56 4.36 -22.44
N THR A 105 -3.33 4.74 -22.13
CA THR A 105 -2.11 4.04 -22.58
C THR A 105 -1.19 3.81 -21.41
N VAL A 106 -0.45 2.69 -21.43
CA VAL A 106 0.53 2.38 -20.38
C VAL A 106 1.66 3.40 -20.42
N ALA A 107 1.82 4.15 -19.32
CA ALA A 107 2.94 5.06 -19.12
C ALA A 107 4.17 4.32 -18.57
N ARG A 108 3.95 3.39 -17.64
CA ARG A 108 4.93 2.48 -17.08
C ARG A 108 4.22 1.34 -16.35
N PHE A 109 4.90 0.21 -16.18
CA PHE A 109 4.46 -0.83 -15.26
C PHE A 109 4.87 -0.50 -13.82
N GLU A 110 4.06 -0.92 -12.88
CA GLU A 110 4.29 -0.80 -11.44
C GLU A 110 4.52 -2.20 -10.89
N GLY A 111 5.79 -2.56 -10.73
CA GLY A 111 6.25 -3.92 -10.48
C GLY A 111 6.40 -4.76 -11.74
N ALA A 112 6.83 -6.00 -11.55
CA ALA A 112 6.99 -6.97 -12.63
C ALA A 112 5.62 -7.42 -13.15
N VAL A 113 5.47 -7.48 -14.48
CA VAL A 113 4.32 -8.17 -15.08
C VAL A 113 4.60 -9.66 -15.08
N THR A 114 3.81 -10.39 -14.29
CA THR A 114 3.92 -11.85 -14.15
C THR A 114 2.88 -12.57 -15.02
N SER A 115 2.81 -13.89 -14.92
CA SER A 115 1.73 -14.67 -15.54
C SER A 115 0.36 -14.32 -14.96
N THR A 116 0.29 -13.94 -13.69
CA THR A 116 -0.97 -13.74 -12.95
C THR A 116 -1.27 -12.27 -12.60
N ARG A 117 -0.33 -11.33 -12.79
CA ARG A 117 -0.51 -9.93 -12.38
C ARG A 117 0.12 -8.93 -13.35
N ALA A 118 -0.61 -7.84 -13.59
CA ALA A 118 -0.15 -6.69 -14.37
C ALA A 118 -0.70 -5.40 -13.76
N ASN A 119 0.18 -4.58 -13.16
CA ASN A 119 -0.17 -3.29 -12.62
C ASN A 119 0.54 -2.20 -13.42
N ALA A 120 -0.14 -1.11 -13.72
CA ALA A 120 0.46 -0.04 -14.51
C ALA A 120 -0.08 1.34 -14.14
N LEU A 121 0.77 2.33 -14.29
CA LEU A 121 0.36 3.72 -14.41
C LEU A 121 -0.03 3.97 -15.87
N LEU A 122 -1.22 4.52 -16.06
CA LEU A 122 -1.78 4.88 -17.37
C LEU A 122 -1.75 6.40 -17.55
N THR A 123 -1.63 6.84 -18.80
CA THR A 123 -1.94 8.22 -19.19
C THR A 123 -3.26 8.23 -19.96
N THR A 124 -4.02 9.32 -19.79
CA THR A 124 -5.25 9.59 -20.55
C THR A 124 -5.03 10.73 -21.53
N ALA A 125 -5.98 10.91 -22.47
CA ALA A 125 -5.93 12.04 -23.39
C ALA A 125 -5.97 13.41 -22.70
N SER A 126 -6.60 13.50 -21.53
CA SER A 126 -6.63 14.71 -20.69
C SER A 126 -5.31 14.96 -19.93
N GLY A 127 -4.37 14.02 -19.97
CA GLY A 127 -3.12 14.06 -19.19
C GLY A 127 -3.28 13.67 -17.72
N HIS A 128 -4.47 13.31 -17.25
CA HIS A 128 -4.67 12.79 -15.92
C HIS A 128 -4.14 11.34 -15.83
N PRO A 129 -3.22 11.02 -14.92
CA PRO A 129 -2.75 9.65 -14.74
C PRO A 129 -3.81 8.80 -14.04
N TRP A 130 -3.82 7.50 -14.35
CA TRP A 130 -4.64 6.49 -13.69
C TRP A 130 -3.79 5.30 -13.31
N HIS A 131 -4.11 4.64 -12.22
CA HIS A 131 -3.58 3.31 -11.91
C HIS A 131 -4.53 2.25 -12.44
N VAL A 132 -3.95 1.16 -12.96
CA VAL A 132 -4.67 -0.09 -13.20
C VAL A 132 -3.99 -1.20 -12.44
N ARG A 133 -4.79 -1.98 -11.71
CA ARG A 133 -4.39 -3.25 -11.10
C ARG A 133 -5.18 -4.36 -11.77
N LEU A 134 -4.48 -5.38 -12.24
CA LEU A 134 -5.09 -6.54 -12.88
C LEU A 134 -4.47 -7.83 -12.37
N GLY A 135 -5.33 -8.75 -11.94
CA GLY A 135 -5.00 -10.11 -11.57
C GLY A 135 -5.79 -11.13 -12.36
N VAL A 136 -5.20 -12.29 -12.61
CA VAL A 136 -5.86 -13.41 -13.28
C VAL A 136 -5.62 -14.74 -12.54
N GLU A 137 -6.43 -15.75 -12.85
CA GLU A 137 -6.21 -17.11 -12.37
C GLU A 137 -4.82 -17.61 -12.77
N SER A 138 -4.24 -18.52 -11.97
CA SER A 138 -2.93 -19.14 -12.25
C SER A 138 -2.99 -20.15 -13.40
N GLU A 139 -4.17 -20.70 -13.68
CA GLU A 139 -4.41 -21.73 -14.67
C GLU A 139 -5.35 -21.25 -15.79
N PRO A 140 -5.26 -21.84 -16.99
CA PRO A 140 -6.18 -21.53 -18.07
C PRO A 140 -7.66 -21.72 -17.66
N PRO A 141 -8.57 -20.86 -18.10
CA PRO A 141 -8.39 -19.85 -19.14
C PRO A 141 -7.87 -18.49 -18.68
N TYR A 142 -7.25 -18.37 -17.51
CA TYR A 142 -6.66 -17.15 -16.95
C TYR A 142 -7.68 -16.01 -16.85
N ARG A 143 -8.86 -16.31 -16.27
CA ARG A 143 -9.92 -15.31 -16.09
C ARG A 143 -9.50 -14.27 -15.07
N ILE A 144 -9.99 -13.05 -15.28
CA ILE A 144 -9.75 -11.92 -14.41
C ILE A 144 -10.41 -12.16 -13.06
N ASN A 145 -9.64 -12.17 -11.99
CA ASN A 145 -10.08 -12.28 -10.61
C ASN A 145 -9.87 -10.97 -9.82
N ASP A 146 -9.11 -10.03 -10.37
CA ASP A 146 -8.91 -8.67 -9.84
C ASP A 146 -8.79 -7.69 -10.99
N LEU A 147 -9.58 -6.61 -10.96
CA LEU A 147 -9.48 -5.51 -11.91
C LEU A 147 -9.94 -4.22 -11.25
N PHE A 148 -9.03 -3.27 -11.18
CA PHE A 148 -9.31 -1.99 -10.57
C PHE A 148 -8.67 -0.86 -11.36
N PHE A 149 -9.45 0.17 -11.69
CA PHE A 149 -8.99 1.41 -12.29
C PHE A 149 -9.29 2.55 -11.33
N GLU A 150 -8.29 3.34 -11.00
CA GLU A 150 -8.46 4.53 -10.17
C GLU A 150 -7.69 5.72 -10.74
N PRO A 151 -8.24 6.96 -10.64
CA PRO A 151 -7.45 8.14 -10.95
C PRO A 151 -6.22 8.17 -10.04
N ALA A 152 -5.03 8.23 -10.63
CA ALA A 152 -3.82 8.44 -9.86
C ALA A 152 -3.85 9.87 -9.29
N PRO A 153 -3.49 10.05 -8.01
CA PRO A 153 -3.46 11.39 -7.45
C PRO A 153 -2.46 12.23 -8.24
N LEU A 154 -2.95 13.32 -8.84
CA LEU A 154 -2.06 14.36 -9.34
C LEU A 154 -1.22 14.84 -8.17
N PRO A 155 0.11 15.02 -8.33
CA PRO A 155 0.90 15.66 -7.30
C PRO A 155 0.32 17.06 -7.10
N ALA A 156 -0.47 17.24 -6.06
CA ALA A 156 -0.99 18.54 -5.72
C ALA A 156 0.20 19.41 -5.38
N SER A 157 0.57 20.32 -6.29
CA SER A 157 1.71 21.21 -6.10
C SER A 157 1.47 22.09 -4.90
N LEU A 158 2.47 22.19 -4.03
CA LEU A 158 2.48 23.23 -3.01
C LEU A 158 2.49 24.59 -3.72
N PRO A 159 1.74 25.58 -3.24
CA PRO A 159 1.80 26.94 -3.79
C PRO A 159 3.22 27.51 -3.81
N ARG A 160 4.08 27.07 -2.90
CA ARG A 160 5.50 27.43 -2.79
C ARG A 160 6.30 26.20 -2.35
N PRO A 161 6.68 25.30 -3.28
CA PRO A 161 7.47 24.11 -2.95
C PRO A 161 8.85 24.55 -2.40
N PRO A 162 9.37 23.85 -1.38
CA PRO A 162 10.66 24.19 -0.80
C PRO A 162 11.77 23.97 -1.83
N GLN A 163 12.64 24.96 -1.99
CA GLN A 163 13.78 24.93 -2.91
C GLN A 163 15.11 24.58 -2.22
N SER A 164 15.08 24.35 -0.91
CA SER A 164 16.23 23.94 -0.10
C SER A 164 15.77 23.11 1.10
N TRP A 165 16.67 22.31 1.65
CA TRP A 165 16.41 21.53 2.87
C TRP A 165 15.96 22.40 4.05
N ASN A 166 16.55 23.58 4.24
CA ASN A 166 16.15 24.49 5.30
C ASN A 166 14.70 25.02 5.10
N ALA A 167 14.27 25.21 3.86
CA ALA A 167 12.89 25.60 3.56
C ALA A 167 11.94 24.42 3.76
N PHE A 168 12.37 23.22 3.39
CA PHE A 168 11.64 21.96 3.64
C PHE A 168 11.39 21.74 5.13
N ASP A 169 12.41 21.81 5.97
CA ASP A 169 12.29 21.62 7.42
C ASP A 169 11.27 22.57 8.06
N ARG A 170 11.31 23.86 7.63
CA ARG A 170 10.36 24.85 8.14
C ARG A 170 8.92 24.54 7.74
N GLN A 171 8.70 23.92 6.59
CA GLN A 171 7.36 23.52 6.15
C GLN A 171 6.94 22.23 6.85
N LEU A 172 7.80 21.22 6.93
CA LEU A 172 7.54 19.96 7.60
C LEU A 172 7.13 20.16 9.07
N LYS A 173 7.86 20.98 9.81
CA LYS A 173 7.57 21.28 11.23
C LYS A 173 6.21 21.97 11.47
N LYS A 174 5.50 22.39 10.42
CA LYS A 174 4.17 22.98 10.50
C LYS A 174 3.05 21.99 10.19
N VAL A 175 3.39 20.80 9.69
CA VAL A 175 2.39 19.81 9.26
C VAL A 175 1.69 19.17 10.45
N ALA A 176 2.44 18.84 11.49
CA ALA A 176 1.93 18.20 12.71
C ALA A 176 2.77 18.59 13.94
N PRO A 177 2.24 18.38 15.16
CA PRO A 177 2.98 18.63 16.40
C PRO A 177 4.23 17.76 16.58
N LYS A 178 4.18 16.49 16.16
CA LYS A 178 5.31 15.57 16.16
C LYS A 178 5.67 15.26 14.71
N VAL A 179 6.92 15.44 14.35
CA VAL A 179 7.44 15.17 13.00
C VAL A 179 8.83 14.55 13.07
N ALA A 180 9.05 13.49 12.31
CA ALA A 180 10.36 12.91 12.07
C ALA A 180 10.60 12.73 10.57
N PHE A 181 11.85 12.86 10.14
CA PHE A 181 12.19 12.78 8.72
C PHE A 181 13.64 12.37 8.54
N ILE A 182 13.89 11.55 7.53
CA ILE A 182 15.22 11.26 7.00
C ILE A 182 15.18 11.20 5.48
N ALA A 183 16.18 11.81 4.86
CA ALA A 183 16.59 11.54 3.49
C ALA A 183 18.03 11.01 3.56
N ALA A 184 18.26 9.82 3.03
CA ALA A 184 19.56 9.14 3.11
C ALA A 184 19.93 8.51 1.78
N GLU A 185 21.21 8.40 1.48
CA GLU A 185 21.73 7.49 0.48
C GLU A 185 21.91 6.10 1.10
N VAL A 186 21.67 5.05 0.32
CA VAL A 186 21.93 3.68 0.75
C VAL A 186 23.19 3.20 0.06
N THR A 187 24.21 2.92 0.85
CA THR A 187 25.50 2.39 0.39
C THR A 187 25.85 1.17 1.24
N ASP A 188 26.13 0.04 0.60
CA ASP A 188 26.49 -1.21 1.26
C ASP A 188 25.50 -1.59 2.40
N GLY A 189 24.20 -1.56 2.08
CA GLY A 189 23.13 -1.88 3.02
C GLY A 189 22.93 -0.86 4.16
N THR A 190 23.68 0.25 4.15
CA THR A 190 23.69 1.24 5.24
C THR A 190 23.10 2.57 4.79
N CYS A 191 22.21 3.14 5.62
CA CYS A 191 21.70 4.50 5.45
C CYS A 191 22.77 5.53 5.78
N GLN A 192 23.13 6.38 4.80
CA GLN A 192 24.02 7.53 4.96
C GLN A 192 23.14 8.80 4.98
N PRO A 193 22.86 9.40 6.15
CA PRO A 193 21.95 10.52 6.25
C PRO A 193 22.45 11.76 5.51
N LEU A 194 21.60 12.32 4.65
CA LEU A 194 21.83 13.58 3.93
C LEU A 194 21.04 14.73 4.54
N ARG A 195 19.87 14.43 5.06
CA ARG A 195 19.04 15.37 5.83
C ARG A 195 18.20 14.63 6.86
N THR A 196 18.12 15.18 8.09
CA THR A 196 17.31 14.65 9.17
C THR A 196 16.54 15.74 9.90
N VAL A 197 15.36 15.38 10.41
CA VAL A 197 14.57 16.16 11.38
C VAL A 197 14.03 15.16 12.40
N ASN A 198 14.47 15.24 13.66
CA ASN A 198 14.04 14.33 14.74
C ASN A 198 14.08 12.84 14.33
N ALA A 199 15.07 12.46 13.50
CA ALA A 199 15.04 11.16 12.79
C ALA A 199 15.15 9.95 13.74
N GLU A 200 15.66 10.14 14.96
CA GLU A 200 15.80 9.08 15.98
C GLU A 200 14.63 9.07 16.99
N GLU A 201 13.63 9.95 16.82
CA GLU A 201 12.46 9.96 17.70
C GLU A 201 11.54 8.78 17.36
N GLU A 202 11.30 7.91 18.35
CA GLU A 202 10.36 6.80 18.22
C GLU A 202 8.93 7.33 18.25
N LEU A 203 8.21 7.09 17.16
CA LEU A 203 6.87 7.60 16.95
C LEU A 203 5.92 6.47 16.48
N PRO A 204 4.61 6.59 16.71
CA PRO A 204 3.62 5.73 16.10
C PRO A 204 3.71 5.76 14.57
N VAL A 205 3.76 4.60 13.94
CA VAL A 205 4.00 4.49 12.49
C VAL A 205 2.90 3.77 11.71
N GLY A 206 1.90 3.20 12.40
CA GLY A 206 0.89 2.41 11.73
C GLY A 206 1.51 1.33 10.84
N SER A 207 0.92 1.11 9.67
CA SER A 207 1.26 -0.02 8.79
C SER A 207 2.68 -0.06 8.21
N THR A 208 3.57 0.91 8.46
CA THR A 208 4.97 0.77 8.01
C THR A 208 5.72 -0.33 8.76
N PHE A 209 5.25 -0.77 9.94
CA PHE A 209 5.81 -1.93 10.65
C PHE A 209 5.80 -3.22 9.81
N LYS A 210 4.94 -3.31 8.79
CA LYS A 210 4.81 -4.47 7.90
C LYS A 210 6.09 -4.77 7.10
N LEU A 211 7.01 -3.80 7.00
CA LEU A 211 8.34 -4.01 6.42
C LEU A 211 9.13 -5.09 7.18
N TYR A 212 9.01 -5.14 8.51
CA TYR A 212 9.70 -6.16 9.31
C TYR A 212 9.12 -7.56 9.10
N ILE A 213 7.84 -7.67 8.78
CA ILE A 213 7.19 -8.94 8.42
C ILE A 213 7.71 -9.43 7.07
N LEU A 214 7.83 -8.52 6.09
CA LEU A 214 8.42 -8.85 4.78
C LEU A 214 9.87 -9.30 4.93
N GLY A 215 10.64 -8.65 5.80
CA GLY A 215 12.02 -9.06 6.13
C GLY A 215 12.09 -10.47 6.74
N GLU A 216 11.20 -10.80 7.68
CA GLU A 216 11.15 -12.14 8.27
C GLU A 216 10.71 -13.21 7.26
N LEU A 217 9.76 -12.90 6.38
CA LEU A 217 9.39 -13.79 5.29
C LEU A 217 10.59 -14.09 4.38
N ALA A 218 11.30 -13.04 3.96
CA ALA A 218 12.50 -13.17 3.15
C ALA A 218 13.57 -14.04 3.82
N ARG A 219 13.84 -13.81 5.11
CA ARG A 219 14.79 -14.60 5.89
C ARG A 219 14.40 -16.09 5.99
N GLN A 220 13.10 -16.38 6.14
CA GLN A 220 12.64 -17.77 6.18
C GLN A 220 12.74 -18.44 4.81
N ILE A 221 12.49 -17.71 3.72
CA ILE A 221 12.66 -18.20 2.35
C ILE A 221 14.14 -18.49 2.08
N GLU A 222 15.04 -17.58 2.40
CA GLU A 222 16.48 -17.77 2.26
C GLU A 222 16.99 -19.01 3.04
N ALA A 223 16.43 -19.21 4.24
CA ALA A 223 16.74 -20.37 5.06
C ALA A 223 16.07 -21.68 4.60
N GLY A 224 15.32 -21.69 3.51
CA GLY A 224 14.57 -22.84 3.01
C GLY A 224 13.42 -23.32 3.90
N LYS A 225 12.92 -22.43 4.81
CA LYS A 225 11.82 -22.70 5.74
C LYS A 225 10.45 -22.26 5.22
N ALA A 226 10.44 -21.49 4.14
CA ALA A 226 9.28 -21.04 3.42
C ALA A 226 9.61 -20.92 1.93
N SER A 227 8.60 -20.78 1.08
CA SER A 227 8.79 -20.41 -0.33
C SER A 227 7.72 -19.40 -0.74
N TRP A 228 8.00 -18.58 -1.77
CA TRP A 228 7.03 -17.63 -2.29
C TRP A 228 5.73 -18.31 -2.75
N ASP A 229 5.84 -19.50 -3.31
CA ASP A 229 4.72 -20.30 -3.83
C ASP A 229 4.05 -21.19 -2.77
N GLU A 230 4.52 -21.15 -1.53
CA GLU A 230 3.92 -21.93 -0.44
C GLU A 230 2.45 -21.56 -0.27
N PRO A 231 1.53 -22.56 -0.38
CA PRO A 231 0.11 -22.30 -0.24
C PRO A 231 -0.28 -22.07 1.22
N LEU A 232 -0.98 -20.99 1.49
CA LEU A 232 -1.50 -20.67 2.82
C LEU A 232 -3.03 -20.49 2.73
N PRO A 233 -3.82 -21.29 3.49
CA PRO A 233 -5.26 -21.12 3.52
C PRO A 233 -5.66 -19.92 4.37
N LEU A 234 -6.63 -19.16 3.87
CA LEU A 234 -7.22 -18.03 4.57
C LEU A 234 -8.13 -18.53 5.70
N ARG A 235 -7.86 -18.08 6.92
CA ARG A 235 -8.53 -18.52 8.14
C ARG A 235 -9.39 -17.42 8.73
N ALA A 236 -10.59 -17.77 9.18
CA ALA A 236 -11.51 -16.84 9.84
C ALA A 236 -10.87 -16.16 11.07
N ASP A 237 -10.14 -16.95 11.89
CA ASP A 237 -9.49 -16.48 13.13
C ASP A 237 -8.23 -15.65 12.91
N ARG A 238 -7.90 -15.32 11.66
CA ARG A 238 -6.81 -14.41 11.26
C ARG A 238 -7.31 -13.27 10.35
N LYS A 239 -8.60 -13.19 10.10
CA LYS A 239 -9.18 -12.03 9.44
C LYS A 239 -9.15 -10.82 10.36
N SER A 240 -8.89 -9.66 9.77
CA SER A 240 -8.79 -8.37 10.46
C SER A 240 -9.64 -7.34 9.74
N LEU A 241 -10.00 -6.26 10.46
CA LEU A 241 -10.68 -5.12 9.84
C LEU A 241 -9.79 -4.47 8.77
N PRO A 242 -10.36 -3.78 7.77
CA PRO A 242 -9.58 -3.16 6.69
C PRO A 242 -8.50 -2.19 7.24
N SER A 243 -7.40 -2.02 6.51
CA SER A 243 -7.22 -1.96 5.05
C SER A 243 -7.12 -3.33 4.36
N GLY A 244 -7.21 -3.28 3.01
CA GLY A 244 -7.09 -4.43 2.11
C GLY A 244 -8.41 -5.16 1.88
N ASN A 245 -8.37 -6.17 1.00
CA ASN A 245 -9.55 -6.86 0.50
C ASN A 245 -9.60 -8.35 0.88
N MET A 246 -8.52 -8.93 1.41
CA MET A 246 -8.49 -10.36 1.76
C MET A 246 -9.49 -10.73 2.86
N LEU A 247 -9.95 -9.76 3.66
CA LEU A 247 -11.05 -9.95 4.61
C LEU A 247 -12.31 -10.52 3.93
N TYR A 248 -12.60 -10.10 2.70
CA TYR A 248 -13.81 -10.45 1.96
C TYR A 248 -13.70 -11.78 1.21
N GLU A 249 -12.51 -12.34 1.07
CA GLU A 249 -12.32 -13.64 0.45
C GLU A 249 -12.94 -14.75 1.31
N PRO A 250 -13.48 -15.84 0.70
CA PRO A 250 -14.04 -16.96 1.45
C PRO A 250 -13.01 -17.61 2.39
N ASN A 251 -13.45 -18.04 3.56
CA ASN A 251 -12.62 -18.85 4.45
C ASN A 251 -12.20 -20.14 3.75
N GLY A 252 -10.94 -20.52 3.88
CA GLY A 252 -10.36 -21.68 3.22
C GLY A 252 -9.86 -21.40 1.80
N SER A 253 -10.06 -20.21 1.23
CA SER A 253 -9.37 -19.79 0.00
C SER A 253 -7.87 -19.91 0.19
N VAL A 254 -7.15 -20.45 -0.78
CA VAL A 254 -5.71 -20.72 -0.69
C VAL A 254 -4.97 -19.79 -1.63
N PHE A 255 -4.02 -19.04 -1.08
CA PHE A 255 -3.14 -18.15 -1.84
C PHE A 255 -1.69 -18.47 -1.54
N PRO A 256 -0.76 -18.26 -2.47
CA PRO A 256 0.67 -18.41 -2.19
C PRO A 256 1.16 -17.25 -1.28
N LEU A 257 2.25 -17.49 -0.54
CA LEU A 257 2.81 -16.48 0.39
C LEU A 257 3.18 -15.17 -0.31
N VAL A 258 3.58 -15.21 -1.58
CA VAL A 258 3.86 -14.00 -2.37
C VAL A 258 2.61 -13.12 -2.48
N THR A 259 1.43 -13.69 -2.68
CA THR A 259 0.17 -12.92 -2.73
C THR A 259 -0.13 -12.25 -1.39
N TYR A 260 0.08 -12.92 -0.27
CA TYR A 260 -0.05 -12.30 1.05
C TYR A 260 0.94 -11.15 1.23
N ALA A 261 2.20 -11.32 0.80
CA ALA A 261 3.22 -10.27 0.87
C ALA A 261 2.88 -9.06 -0.01
N GLU A 262 2.44 -9.30 -1.24
CA GLU A 262 1.98 -8.26 -2.16
C GLU A 262 0.79 -7.47 -1.58
N GLN A 263 -0.25 -8.16 -1.08
CA GLN A 263 -1.42 -7.52 -0.48
C GLN A 263 -1.04 -6.75 0.80
N MET A 264 -0.19 -7.33 1.67
CA MET A 264 0.30 -6.68 2.88
C MET A 264 1.04 -5.38 2.58
N ILE A 265 1.86 -5.34 1.55
CA ILE A 265 2.68 -4.16 1.23
C ILE A 265 1.90 -3.16 0.38
N SER A 266 1.31 -3.58 -0.74
CA SER A 266 0.68 -2.66 -1.70
C SER A 266 -0.66 -2.10 -1.22
N GLU A 267 -1.55 -2.96 -0.71
CA GLU A 267 -2.87 -2.58 -0.21
C GLU A 267 -2.86 -2.35 1.31
N SER A 268 -1.70 -2.55 1.93
CA SER A 268 -1.61 -2.53 3.39
C SER A 268 -2.57 -3.51 4.08
N ASP A 269 -2.90 -4.64 3.42
CA ASP A 269 -3.94 -5.58 3.83
C ASP A 269 -3.66 -6.14 5.23
N ASN A 270 -4.59 -5.92 6.16
CA ASN A 270 -4.46 -6.32 7.55
C ASN A 270 -4.68 -7.84 7.73
N THR A 271 -5.59 -8.42 6.94
CA THR A 271 -5.83 -9.87 6.94
C THR A 271 -4.59 -10.62 6.43
N ALA A 272 -3.98 -10.15 5.35
CA ALA A 272 -2.70 -10.68 4.86
C ALA A 272 -1.60 -10.58 5.92
N THR A 273 -1.52 -9.43 6.59
CA THR A 273 -0.55 -9.17 7.66
C THR A 273 -0.65 -10.19 8.78
N ASP A 274 -1.84 -10.41 9.31
CA ASP A 274 -2.07 -11.31 10.45
C ASP A 274 -1.82 -12.78 10.09
N HIS A 275 -2.14 -13.18 8.85
CA HIS A 275 -1.80 -14.51 8.34
C HIS A 275 -0.28 -14.71 8.24
N LEU A 276 0.46 -13.71 7.76
CA LEU A 276 1.92 -13.78 7.70
C LEU A 276 2.55 -13.79 9.10
N ILE A 277 2.08 -12.96 10.05
CA ILE A 277 2.57 -13.00 11.44
C ILE A 277 2.35 -14.39 12.06
N ASP A 278 1.17 -15.00 11.83
CA ASP A 278 0.86 -16.34 12.34
C ASP A 278 1.78 -17.40 11.72
N ARG A 279 1.91 -17.40 10.37
CA ARG A 279 2.74 -18.36 9.62
C ARG A 279 4.22 -18.24 9.95
N LEU A 280 4.74 -17.04 10.06
CA LEU A 280 6.16 -16.78 10.33
C LEU A 280 6.52 -16.92 11.80
N GLY A 281 5.54 -16.75 12.69
CA GLY A 281 5.68 -16.73 14.13
C GLY A 281 6.03 -15.32 14.67
N ARG A 282 5.14 -14.76 15.49
CA ARG A 282 5.25 -13.42 16.09
C ARG A 282 6.65 -13.11 16.63
N ARG A 283 7.21 -14.02 17.45
CA ARG A 283 8.55 -13.83 18.04
C ARG A 283 9.68 -13.79 17.02
N ASN A 284 9.48 -14.37 15.84
CA ASN A 284 10.45 -14.27 14.77
C ASN A 284 10.44 -12.87 14.16
N VAL A 285 9.24 -12.30 13.96
CA VAL A 285 9.10 -10.92 13.49
C VAL A 285 9.66 -9.92 14.51
N GLU A 286 9.40 -10.11 15.80
CA GLU A 286 9.99 -9.28 16.89
C GLU A 286 11.53 -9.30 16.82
N ARG A 287 12.15 -10.45 16.63
CA ARG A 287 13.61 -10.54 16.46
C ARG A 287 14.09 -9.92 15.14
N MET A 288 13.28 -10.01 14.09
CA MET A 288 13.62 -9.41 12.81
C MET A 288 13.67 -7.88 12.86
N MET A 289 12.87 -7.23 13.70
CA MET A 289 12.98 -5.79 13.93
C MET A 289 14.40 -5.41 14.38
N ALA A 290 14.95 -6.08 15.37
CA ALA A 290 16.34 -5.86 15.80
C ALA A 290 17.35 -6.18 14.68
N THR A 291 17.15 -7.26 13.93
CA THR A 291 18.02 -7.66 12.82
C THR A 291 18.06 -6.59 11.71
N MET A 292 16.92 -5.96 11.41
CA MET A 292 16.81 -4.88 10.46
C MET A 292 17.17 -3.50 11.05
N GLY A 293 17.77 -3.46 12.24
CA GLY A 293 18.36 -2.27 12.85
C GLY A 293 17.38 -1.37 13.60
N HIS A 294 16.20 -1.86 13.99
CA HIS A 294 15.32 -1.11 14.90
C HIS A 294 16.03 -0.90 16.25
N VAL A 295 16.08 0.35 16.71
CA VAL A 295 16.89 0.71 17.88
C VAL A 295 16.28 0.20 19.17
N ASP A 296 14.97 0.32 19.32
CA ASP A 296 14.24 -0.19 20.50
C ASP A 296 13.07 -1.11 20.12
N PRO A 297 13.34 -2.37 19.76
CA PRO A 297 12.28 -3.33 19.44
C PRO A 297 11.35 -3.64 20.62
N SER A 298 11.72 -3.29 21.84
CA SER A 298 10.90 -3.55 23.04
C SER A 298 9.60 -2.77 23.03
N LEU A 299 9.56 -1.61 22.34
CA LEU A 299 8.34 -0.82 22.13
C LEU A 299 7.26 -1.58 21.34
N ASN A 300 7.67 -2.60 20.61
CA ASN A 300 6.80 -3.45 19.79
C ASN A 300 6.70 -4.88 20.33
N THR A 301 6.96 -5.09 21.63
CA THR A 301 6.96 -6.42 22.25
C THR A 301 5.95 -6.49 23.40
N PRO A 302 4.92 -7.36 23.28
CA PRO A 302 4.63 -8.27 22.16
C PRO A 302 4.14 -7.52 20.91
N LEU A 303 4.62 -7.94 19.73
CA LEU A 303 4.14 -7.38 18.46
C LEU A 303 2.64 -7.65 18.32
N LEU A 304 1.83 -6.62 18.21
CA LEU A 304 0.39 -6.76 18.00
C LEU A 304 0.09 -7.26 16.58
N MET A 305 -0.81 -8.22 16.45
CA MET A 305 -1.54 -8.44 15.20
C MET A 305 -2.50 -7.28 14.95
N THR A 306 -2.84 -7.01 13.70
CA THR A 306 -3.76 -5.91 13.38
C THR A 306 -5.15 -6.14 13.98
N ARG A 307 -5.65 -7.38 13.99
CA ARG A 307 -6.91 -7.76 14.63
C ARG A 307 -6.89 -7.54 16.15
N GLU A 308 -5.77 -7.77 16.80
CA GLU A 308 -5.60 -7.54 18.24
C GLU A 308 -5.58 -6.03 18.56
N TRP A 309 -4.88 -5.26 17.74
CA TRP A 309 -4.85 -3.81 17.81
C TRP A 309 -6.27 -3.20 17.74
N PHE A 310 -7.08 -3.65 16.77
CA PHE A 310 -8.48 -3.25 16.68
C PHE A 310 -9.29 -3.69 17.91
N ALA A 311 -9.13 -4.94 18.34
CA ALA A 311 -9.87 -5.46 19.48
C ALA A 311 -9.55 -4.70 20.78
N ILE A 312 -8.28 -4.39 21.05
CA ILE A 312 -7.89 -3.60 22.22
C ILE A 312 -8.56 -2.23 22.17
N LYS A 313 -8.49 -1.52 21.05
CA LYS A 313 -9.00 -0.16 20.93
C LYS A 313 -10.54 -0.09 20.89
N LEU A 314 -11.23 -1.11 20.36
CA LEU A 314 -12.67 -1.07 20.12
C LEU A 314 -13.49 -1.88 21.14
N ARG A 315 -12.91 -2.87 21.84
CA ARG A 315 -13.65 -3.82 22.66
C ARG A 315 -13.26 -3.83 24.13
N LEU A 316 -12.00 -3.52 24.45
CA LEU A 316 -11.59 -3.52 25.84
C LEU A 316 -12.07 -2.28 26.60
N THR A 317 -12.42 -2.48 27.86
CA THR A 317 -12.68 -1.37 28.79
C THR A 317 -11.38 -0.64 29.13
N LYS A 318 -11.47 0.58 29.64
CA LYS A 318 -10.31 1.35 30.08
C LYS A 318 -9.47 0.63 31.12
N ASP A 319 -10.13 -0.12 32.04
CA ASP A 319 -9.43 -0.89 33.08
C ASP A 319 -8.66 -2.06 32.46
N GLN A 320 -9.25 -2.79 31.52
CA GLN A 320 -8.58 -3.87 30.81
C GLN A 320 -7.40 -3.36 29.96
N ILE A 321 -7.52 -2.19 29.34
CA ILE A 321 -6.42 -1.54 28.63
C ILE A 321 -5.30 -1.16 29.61
N ALA A 322 -5.64 -0.60 30.76
CA ALA A 322 -4.67 -0.26 31.81
C ALA A 322 -3.96 -1.51 32.35
N ASP A 323 -4.70 -2.60 32.57
CA ASP A 323 -4.13 -3.89 33.00
C ASP A 323 -3.16 -4.44 31.93
N TYR A 324 -3.51 -4.36 30.64
CA TYR A 324 -2.64 -4.75 29.54
C TYR A 324 -1.35 -3.91 29.51
N LEU A 325 -1.48 -2.59 29.58
CA LEU A 325 -0.34 -1.67 29.49
C LEU A 325 0.63 -1.78 30.68
N ASN A 326 0.13 -2.14 31.86
CA ASN A 326 0.94 -2.30 33.07
C ASN A 326 1.51 -3.72 33.26
N ALA A 327 1.12 -4.66 32.40
CA ALA A 327 1.54 -6.06 32.50
C ALA A 327 2.94 -6.29 31.92
N ASP A 328 3.64 -7.31 32.39
CA ASP A 328 4.86 -7.81 31.74
C ASP A 328 4.58 -8.54 30.42
N ASP A 329 5.62 -8.76 29.59
CA ASP A 329 5.49 -9.42 28.28
C ASP A 329 4.75 -10.76 28.34
N ALA A 330 5.02 -11.59 29.35
CA ALA A 330 4.37 -12.90 29.50
C ALA A 330 2.86 -12.76 29.75
N THR A 331 2.50 -11.81 30.61
CA THR A 331 1.10 -11.49 30.95
C THR A 331 0.40 -10.82 29.77
N GLN A 332 1.04 -9.87 29.08
CA GLN A 332 0.49 -9.26 27.87
C GLN A 332 0.18 -10.32 26.78
N ARG A 333 1.09 -11.25 26.53
CA ARG A 333 0.85 -12.36 25.58
C ARG A 333 -0.28 -13.28 26.02
N ARG A 334 -0.47 -13.49 27.33
CA ARG A 334 -1.62 -14.23 27.85
C ARG A 334 -2.92 -13.46 27.61
N ILE A 335 -2.95 -12.17 27.91
CA ILE A 335 -4.12 -11.30 27.67
C ILE A 335 -4.46 -11.30 26.17
N LEU A 336 -3.47 -11.13 25.30
CA LEU A 336 -3.70 -11.16 23.83
C LEU A 336 -4.33 -12.47 23.37
N ARG A 337 -3.87 -13.62 23.92
CA ARG A 337 -4.39 -14.92 23.54
C ARG A 337 -5.75 -15.22 24.12
N ASP A 338 -5.93 -14.96 25.42
CA ASP A 338 -7.09 -15.48 26.20
C ASP A 338 -8.24 -14.48 26.30
N GLU A 339 -7.96 -13.17 26.20
CA GLU A 339 -8.94 -12.11 26.42
C GLU A 339 -9.21 -11.29 25.15
N VAL A 340 -8.15 -10.91 24.40
CA VAL A 340 -8.28 -10.08 23.20
C VAL A 340 -8.64 -10.92 21.98
N GLY A 341 -7.97 -12.06 21.78
CA GLY A 341 -8.15 -12.90 20.61
C GLY A 341 -9.63 -13.32 20.40
N PRO A 342 -10.35 -13.79 21.40
CA PRO A 342 -11.76 -14.13 21.26
C PRO A 342 -12.67 -12.95 20.91
N GLN A 343 -12.32 -11.72 21.29
CA GLN A 343 -13.11 -10.52 20.98
C GLN A 343 -12.84 -9.97 19.57
N ALA A 344 -11.71 -10.32 18.99
CA ALA A 344 -11.31 -9.87 17.66
C ALA A 344 -12.16 -10.47 16.52
N ASP A 345 -12.99 -11.47 16.82
CA ASP A 345 -13.91 -12.09 15.84
C ASP A 345 -15.22 -11.29 15.63
N THR A 346 -15.47 -10.29 16.47
CA THR A 346 -16.65 -9.45 16.36
C THR A 346 -16.40 -8.34 15.33
N LEU A 347 -17.23 -8.31 14.30
CA LEU A 347 -17.19 -7.26 13.27
C LEU A 347 -17.45 -5.89 13.88
N TRP A 348 -16.84 -4.88 13.29
CA TRP A 348 -17.08 -3.48 13.62
C TRP A 348 -18.55 -3.12 13.34
N ASP A 349 -19.17 -2.35 14.24
CA ASP A 349 -20.56 -1.91 14.14
C ASP A 349 -20.78 -0.64 13.33
N GLY A 350 -19.71 -0.09 12.72
CA GLY A 350 -19.76 1.08 11.83
C GLY A 350 -19.57 2.43 12.52
N GLU A 351 -19.20 2.48 13.81
CA GLU A 351 -18.83 3.76 14.42
C GLU A 351 -17.56 4.33 13.77
N GLU A 352 -17.61 5.56 13.28
CA GLU A 352 -16.46 6.24 12.72
C GLU A 352 -15.46 6.60 13.82
N TRP A 353 -14.23 6.16 13.61
CA TRP A 353 -13.10 6.51 14.45
C TRP A 353 -12.47 7.82 13.98
N VAL A 354 -13.04 8.92 14.43
CA VAL A 354 -12.72 10.28 13.96
C VAL A 354 -11.70 11.03 14.84
N LYS A 355 -11.26 10.42 15.94
CA LYS A 355 -10.29 11.04 16.86
C LYS A 355 -9.15 10.10 17.18
N PRO A 356 -7.92 10.60 17.31
CA PRO A 356 -6.79 9.79 17.78
C PRO A 356 -7.11 9.13 19.12
N TYR A 357 -6.83 7.82 19.21
CA TYR A 357 -7.09 7.06 20.43
C TYR A 357 -5.95 6.10 20.71
N LEU A 358 -5.29 6.27 21.85
CA LEU A 358 -4.20 5.43 22.33
C LEU A 358 -3.00 5.35 21.35
N ILE A 359 -2.80 6.35 20.51
CA ILE A 359 -1.72 6.34 19.53
C ILE A 359 -0.31 6.34 20.15
N ASP A 360 -0.18 6.86 21.36
CA ASP A 360 1.09 6.90 22.09
C ASP A 360 1.34 5.62 22.94
N SER A 361 0.46 4.60 22.88
CA SER A 361 0.58 3.41 23.75
C SER A 361 0.15 2.09 23.10
N ILE A 362 -0.88 2.08 22.26
CA ILE A 362 -1.37 0.91 21.53
C ILE A 362 -1.15 1.17 20.04
N GLU A 363 0.06 0.98 19.59
CA GLU A 363 0.51 1.24 18.22
C GLU A 363 1.78 0.44 17.92
N TRP A 364 2.28 0.54 16.69
CA TRP A 364 3.62 0.11 16.30
C TRP A 364 4.50 1.36 16.21
N PHE A 365 5.69 1.25 16.79
CA PHE A 365 6.61 2.38 16.95
C PHE A 365 7.88 2.17 16.13
N ALA A 366 8.37 3.22 15.52
CA ALA A 366 9.69 3.28 14.90
C ALA A 366 10.12 4.73 14.73
N SER A 367 11.41 4.96 14.62
CA SER A 367 11.97 6.22 14.19
C SER A 367 12.06 6.30 12.66
N ALA A 368 12.22 7.49 12.10
CA ALA A 368 12.48 7.64 10.66
C ALA A 368 13.79 6.95 10.25
N SER A 369 14.79 6.92 11.14
CA SER A 369 16.04 6.18 10.93
C SER A 369 15.83 4.67 10.94
N ASP A 370 14.93 4.13 11.78
CA ASP A 370 14.58 2.71 11.76
C ASP A 370 13.91 2.32 10.43
N LEU A 371 12.99 3.14 9.93
CA LEU A 371 12.36 2.91 8.63
C LEU A 371 13.39 2.96 7.49
N CYS A 372 14.40 3.85 7.58
CA CYS A 372 15.50 3.87 6.62
C CYS A 372 16.28 2.54 6.66
N ARG A 373 16.68 2.09 7.84
CA ARG A 373 17.42 0.82 8.02
C ARG A 373 16.60 -0.37 7.54
N ALA A 374 15.30 -0.38 7.82
CA ALA A 374 14.40 -1.44 7.34
C ALA A 374 14.36 -1.50 5.80
N MET A 375 14.23 -0.37 5.12
CA MET A 375 14.26 -0.33 3.65
C MET A 375 15.62 -0.71 3.08
N ALA A 376 16.72 -0.25 3.69
CA ALA A 376 18.07 -0.61 3.28
C ALA A 376 18.32 -2.11 3.42
N SER A 377 17.87 -2.73 4.53
CA SER A 377 17.97 -4.18 4.75
C SER A 377 17.15 -4.97 3.72
N LEU A 378 15.94 -4.53 3.41
CA LEU A 378 15.11 -5.16 2.36
C LEU A 378 15.78 -5.05 0.98
N HIS A 379 16.36 -3.89 0.67
CA HIS A 379 17.11 -3.70 -0.56
C HIS A 379 18.30 -4.65 -0.66
N GLU A 380 19.10 -4.78 0.40
CA GLU A 380 20.23 -5.70 0.44
C GLU A 380 19.78 -7.16 0.20
N LEU A 381 18.70 -7.58 0.86
CA LEU A 381 18.13 -8.92 0.69
C LEU A 381 17.72 -9.21 -0.77
N THR A 382 17.35 -8.21 -1.58
CA THR A 382 16.98 -8.43 -2.99
C THR A 382 18.13 -8.95 -3.86
N ALA A 383 19.38 -8.75 -3.44
CA ALA A 383 20.55 -9.30 -4.12
C ALA A 383 20.75 -10.80 -3.87
N HIS A 384 20.08 -11.38 -2.88
CA HIS A 384 20.19 -12.78 -2.54
C HIS A 384 19.31 -13.63 -3.47
N GLN A 385 19.78 -14.83 -3.78
CA GLN A 385 19.10 -15.74 -4.70
C GLN A 385 17.66 -16.04 -4.22
N GLY A 386 16.68 -15.87 -5.12
CA GLY A 386 15.28 -16.15 -4.86
C GLY A 386 14.52 -15.04 -4.08
N LEU A 387 15.16 -13.90 -3.73
CA LEU A 387 14.53 -12.83 -2.97
C LEU A 387 14.14 -11.59 -3.80
N ALA A 388 14.29 -11.64 -5.12
CA ALA A 388 13.83 -10.58 -6.03
C ALA A 388 12.36 -10.15 -5.83
N PRO A 389 11.39 -11.05 -5.47
CA PRO A 389 10.01 -10.65 -5.23
C PRO A 389 9.80 -9.60 -4.12
N ILE A 390 10.78 -9.38 -3.22
CA ILE A 390 10.75 -8.26 -2.27
C ILE A 390 10.61 -6.93 -3.00
N GLN A 391 11.42 -6.74 -4.05
CA GLN A 391 11.44 -5.51 -4.84
C GLN A 391 10.11 -5.31 -5.56
N ASP A 392 9.53 -6.39 -6.09
CA ASP A 392 8.21 -6.36 -6.72
C ASP A 392 7.13 -5.95 -5.72
N CYS A 393 7.06 -6.59 -4.54
CA CYS A 393 6.10 -6.24 -3.49
C CYS A 393 6.16 -4.75 -3.12
N LEU A 394 7.36 -4.18 -3.00
CA LEU A 394 7.53 -2.76 -2.63
C LEU A 394 7.10 -1.81 -3.74
N SER A 395 7.22 -2.19 -5.02
CA SER A 395 6.98 -1.30 -6.16
C SER A 395 5.56 -1.33 -6.73
N LEU A 396 4.72 -2.26 -6.28
CA LEU A 396 3.35 -2.42 -6.79
C LEU A 396 2.50 -1.15 -6.63
N LYS A 397 2.73 -0.35 -5.59
CA LYS A 397 1.96 0.86 -5.31
C LYS A 397 2.89 1.93 -4.73
N PRO A 398 3.42 2.83 -5.55
CA PRO A 398 4.49 3.76 -5.16
C PRO A 398 4.05 4.89 -4.21
N GLY A 399 2.78 4.93 -3.81
CA GLY A 399 2.22 5.91 -2.89
C GLY A 399 1.97 7.28 -3.53
N ILE A 400 3.01 7.91 -4.05
CA ILE A 400 2.93 9.17 -4.80
C ILE A 400 3.76 9.09 -6.08
N PRO A 401 3.40 9.82 -7.14
CA PRO A 401 4.17 9.82 -8.37
C PRO A 401 5.44 10.65 -8.21
N PHE A 402 6.60 10.02 -8.32
CA PHE A 402 7.88 10.68 -8.52
C PHE A 402 8.22 10.78 -10.02
N ASP A 403 9.11 11.75 -10.35
CA ASP A 403 9.59 11.92 -11.72
C ASP A 403 10.35 10.67 -12.20
N ALA A 404 9.77 9.95 -13.15
CA ALA A 404 10.36 8.74 -13.71
C ALA A 404 11.63 9.00 -14.53
N ALA A 405 11.88 10.23 -14.99
CA ALA A 405 13.15 10.59 -15.62
C ALA A 405 14.30 10.67 -14.62
N THR A 406 13.99 10.85 -13.34
CA THR A 406 14.95 10.90 -12.23
C THR A 406 15.04 9.57 -11.48
N TRP A 407 13.89 8.96 -11.20
CA TRP A 407 13.77 7.78 -10.36
C TRP A 407 13.31 6.57 -11.17
N SER A 408 14.27 5.67 -11.45
CA SER A 408 14.01 4.44 -12.25
C SER A 408 13.26 3.37 -11.49
N TYR A 409 13.31 3.38 -10.15
CA TYR A 409 12.57 2.49 -9.27
C TYR A 409 12.00 3.29 -8.09
N VAL A 410 10.80 2.91 -7.67
CA VAL A 410 10.12 3.47 -6.51
C VAL A 410 9.47 2.33 -5.73
N GLY A 411 10.10 1.94 -4.62
CA GLY A 411 9.50 1.06 -3.61
C GLY A 411 8.83 1.90 -2.53
N TYR A 412 7.74 1.41 -1.93
CA TYR A 412 6.95 2.18 -0.97
C TYR A 412 6.28 1.33 0.10
N LYS A 413 6.16 1.90 1.28
CA LYS A 413 5.20 1.46 2.29
C LYS A 413 4.69 2.67 3.07
N GLY A 414 3.37 2.78 3.20
CA GLY A 414 2.71 3.78 4.02
C GLY A 414 2.06 3.19 5.26
N GLY A 415 1.87 4.03 6.28
CA GLY A 415 1.11 3.77 7.49
C GLY A 415 0.15 4.92 7.77
N TYR A 416 -1.05 4.58 8.21
CA TYR A 416 -2.08 5.55 8.56
C TYR A 416 -3.03 5.01 9.62
N GLU A 417 -3.33 5.85 10.58
CA GLU A 417 -4.55 5.84 11.39
C GLU A 417 -4.87 7.28 11.79
N THR A 418 -6.04 7.51 12.40
CA THR A 418 -6.41 8.85 12.88
C THR A 418 -5.36 9.40 13.83
N GLY A 419 -4.68 10.47 13.42
CA GLY A 419 -3.58 11.09 14.18
C GLY A 419 -2.19 10.51 13.91
N VAL A 420 -2.06 9.51 13.04
CA VAL A 420 -0.78 8.89 12.65
C VAL A 420 -0.65 8.84 11.14
N LYS A 421 0.47 9.31 10.61
CA LYS A 421 0.85 9.11 9.22
C LYS A 421 2.34 8.89 9.12
N SER A 422 2.73 7.81 8.45
CA SER A 422 4.11 7.52 8.10
C SER A 422 4.19 7.10 6.64
N ASP A 423 5.28 7.47 5.98
CA ASP A 423 5.57 7.05 4.61
C ASP A 423 7.06 6.80 4.48
N VAL A 424 7.43 5.74 3.81
CA VAL A 424 8.82 5.44 3.49
C VAL A 424 8.95 4.93 2.06
N TRP A 425 9.91 5.49 1.34
CA TRP A 425 10.26 5.15 -0.03
C TRP A 425 11.69 4.66 -0.14
N LEU A 426 11.89 3.63 -0.94
CA LEU A 426 13.18 3.20 -1.49
C LEU A 426 13.22 3.65 -2.95
N LEU A 427 14.18 4.50 -3.30
CA LEU A 427 14.25 5.16 -4.59
C LEU A 427 15.57 4.80 -5.28
N GLN A 428 15.52 4.34 -6.53
CA GLN A 428 16.72 4.23 -7.35
C GLN A 428 16.79 5.40 -8.34
N ARG A 429 17.86 6.17 -8.28
CA ARG A 429 18.13 7.22 -9.26
C ARG A 429 18.64 6.60 -10.57
N THR A 430 18.43 7.28 -11.68
CA THR A 430 18.81 6.79 -13.03
C THR A 430 20.32 6.58 -13.23
N ASP A 431 21.16 7.09 -12.32
CA ASP A 431 22.60 6.79 -12.27
C ASP A 431 22.95 5.50 -11.49
N GLY A 432 21.91 4.77 -11.01
CA GLY A 432 22.04 3.50 -10.29
C GLY A 432 22.13 3.63 -8.77
N ARG A 433 22.27 4.85 -8.21
CA ARG A 433 22.36 5.06 -6.75
C ARG A 433 21.02 4.88 -6.07
N TRP A 434 21.05 4.39 -4.84
CA TRP A 434 19.86 4.11 -4.03
C TRP A 434 19.71 5.11 -2.90
N PHE A 435 18.48 5.47 -2.63
CA PHE A 435 18.12 6.42 -1.59
C PHE A 435 16.89 5.98 -0.82
N VAL A 436 16.80 6.40 0.44
CA VAL A 436 15.58 6.28 1.25
C VAL A 436 15.08 7.67 1.62
N LEU A 437 13.77 7.82 1.52
CA LEU A 437 13.04 8.99 2.00
C LEU A 437 11.98 8.49 2.97
N ALA A 438 12.07 8.86 4.27
CA ALA A 438 11.08 8.47 5.26
C ALA A 438 10.59 9.68 6.05
N ALA A 439 9.29 9.72 6.32
CA ALA A 439 8.64 10.76 7.09
C ALA A 439 7.58 10.17 8.01
N ILE A 440 7.52 10.66 9.25
CA ILE A 440 6.50 10.31 10.24
C ILE A 440 5.93 11.61 10.78
N ILE A 441 4.61 11.70 10.85
CA ILE A 441 3.92 12.83 11.48
C ILE A 441 2.80 12.32 12.39
N ASN A 442 2.66 12.91 13.59
CA ASN A 442 1.62 12.52 14.52
C ASN A 442 0.97 13.74 15.16
N ASP A 443 -0.34 13.64 15.39
CA ASP A 443 -1.10 14.56 16.23
C ASP A 443 -2.00 13.75 17.18
N PRO A 444 -1.71 13.73 18.50
CA PRO A 444 -2.51 12.94 19.45
C PRO A 444 -3.88 13.55 19.75
N LYS A 445 -4.23 14.69 19.16
CA LYS A 445 -5.47 15.43 19.47
C LYS A 445 -6.46 15.49 18.32
N LYS A 446 -6.00 15.34 17.08
CA LYS A 446 -6.84 15.47 15.88
C LYS A 446 -6.30 14.67 14.71
N GLU A 447 -7.17 14.43 13.75
CA GLU A 447 -6.81 13.83 12.48
C GLU A 447 -5.74 14.64 11.74
N ILE A 448 -4.89 13.93 10.98
CA ILE A 448 -3.82 14.49 10.17
C ILE A 448 -4.24 14.50 8.69
N ASP A 449 -4.04 15.64 8.03
CA ASP A 449 -4.08 15.70 6.58
C ASP A 449 -2.81 15.08 5.96
N GLY A 450 -2.87 13.79 5.68
CA GLY A 450 -1.78 13.06 5.03
C GLY A 450 -1.42 13.60 3.64
N HIS A 451 -2.35 14.28 2.95
CA HIS A 451 -2.07 14.90 1.65
C HIS A 451 -1.05 16.03 1.76
N THR A 452 -1.04 16.76 2.88
CA THR A 452 -0.03 17.82 3.10
C THR A 452 1.37 17.22 3.23
N LEU A 453 1.54 16.07 3.89
CA LEU A 453 2.83 15.37 3.91
C LEU A 453 3.24 14.94 2.51
N ASN A 454 2.36 14.29 1.76
CA ASN A 454 2.64 13.81 0.40
C ASN A 454 3.09 14.94 -0.54
N LYS A 455 2.47 16.13 -0.43
CA LYS A 455 2.89 17.33 -1.18
C LYS A 455 4.32 17.78 -0.87
N LEU A 456 4.81 17.52 0.34
CA LEU A 456 6.18 17.85 0.73
C LEU A 456 7.19 16.80 0.25
N MET A 457 6.80 15.54 0.11
CA MET A 457 7.71 14.47 -0.27
C MET A 457 8.19 14.58 -1.73
N VAL A 458 7.35 15.08 -2.65
CA VAL A 458 7.75 15.33 -4.05
C VAL A 458 8.93 16.32 -4.13
N PRO A 459 8.87 17.54 -3.55
CA PRO A 459 10.03 18.43 -3.54
C PRO A 459 11.20 17.91 -2.68
N ALA A 460 10.97 17.11 -1.64
CA ALA A 460 12.05 16.46 -0.91
C ALA A 460 12.84 15.49 -1.81
N ALA A 461 12.14 14.67 -2.59
CA ALA A 461 12.80 13.81 -3.59
C ALA A 461 13.53 14.63 -4.68
N ALA A 462 12.97 15.77 -5.10
CA ALA A 462 13.64 16.65 -6.05
C ALA A 462 14.91 17.34 -5.46
N LEU A 463 14.95 17.57 -4.15
CA LEU A 463 16.16 18.03 -3.44
C LEU A 463 17.18 16.89 -3.33
N LEU A 464 16.71 15.68 -3.02
CA LEU A 464 17.54 14.48 -2.91
C LEU A 464 18.19 14.13 -4.26
N ALA A 465 17.45 14.30 -5.37
CA ALA A 465 17.96 14.08 -6.72
C ALA A 465 19.17 14.97 -7.10
N LYS A 466 19.33 16.12 -6.44
CA LYS A 466 20.45 17.06 -6.67
C LYS A 466 21.70 16.70 -5.88
N THR A 467 21.67 15.66 -5.06
CA THR A 467 22.85 15.18 -4.33
C THR A 467 23.92 14.73 -5.34
N PRO A 468 25.16 15.20 -5.20
CA PRO A 468 26.25 14.90 -6.14
C PRO A 468 26.52 13.41 -6.28
#